data_083c81b6e066e334cee24806e66422a7
#
_entry.id   083c81b6e066e334cee24806e66422a7
#
_cell.length_a   1.000
_cell.length_b   1.000
_cell.length_c   1.000
_cell.angle_alpha   90.00
_cell.angle_beta   90.00
_cell.angle_gamma   90.00
#
_symmetry.space_group_name_H-M   'P 1'
#
loop_
_entity.id
_entity.type
_entity.pdbx_description
1 polymer ?
#
loop_
_entity_poly.entity_id
_entity_poly.type
_entity_poly.pdbx_seq_one_letter_code
_entity_poly.pdbx_strand_id
1 'polypeptide(L)'
;MSEKNAELLKKYLPAEVAITMSKWIDHFQVELTISKPRQSVLGDYRHPHAGRGHRISINVDLNPYAFLITLIHEFAHLSNWNTYRNKVKAHGEEWKTEYKRLMNPFIAKGIFPERIETALRRYMNNPAAASCTDIHLLKVLKEFDPVSKTVFVSTVPMGGIF
;
A
#
# COMPACT_ATOMS: atom_id res chain seq x y z
N MET A 1 19.48 -9.87 -3.22
CA MET A 1 18.10 -9.72 -2.72
C MET A 1 17.53 -8.36 -3.06
N SER A 2 18.18 -7.27 -2.66
CA SER A 2 17.68 -5.91 -2.95
C SER A 2 17.46 -5.66 -4.43
N GLU A 3 18.40 -6.06 -5.27
CA GLU A 3 18.28 -5.83 -6.73
C GLU A 3 17.06 -6.55 -7.31
N LYS A 4 16.83 -7.79 -6.90
CA LYS A 4 15.71 -8.58 -7.39
C LYS A 4 14.37 -7.97 -6.97
N ASN A 5 14.28 -7.56 -5.71
CA ASN A 5 13.07 -6.93 -5.20
C ASN A 5 12.86 -5.56 -5.85
N ALA A 6 13.94 -4.79 -6.05
CA ALA A 6 13.83 -3.49 -6.71
C ALA A 6 13.31 -3.64 -8.14
N GLU A 7 13.81 -4.61 -8.89
CA GLU A 7 13.35 -4.86 -10.26
C GLU A 7 11.89 -5.26 -10.30
N LEU A 8 11.45 -6.09 -9.37
CA LEU A 8 10.04 -6.47 -9.27
C LEU A 8 9.18 -5.24 -8.97
N LEU A 9 9.59 -4.46 -7.98
CA LEU A 9 8.79 -3.31 -7.53
C LEU A 9 8.75 -2.17 -8.55
N LYS A 10 9.75 -2.04 -9.42
CA LYS A 10 9.72 -1.03 -10.49
C LYS A 10 8.55 -1.20 -11.43
N LYS A 11 7.96 -2.38 -11.48
CA LYS A 11 6.77 -2.62 -12.28
C LYS A 11 5.52 -1.98 -11.67
N TYR A 12 5.57 -1.65 -10.38
CA TYR A 12 4.42 -1.18 -9.62
C TYR A 12 4.62 0.19 -8.98
N LEU A 13 5.86 0.65 -8.85
CA LEU A 13 6.23 1.88 -8.13
C LEU A 13 7.20 2.71 -8.96
N PRO A 14 7.26 4.04 -8.71
CA PRO A 14 8.34 4.85 -9.28
C PRO A 14 9.69 4.27 -8.88
N ALA A 15 10.69 4.36 -9.77
CA ALA A 15 11.98 3.70 -9.58
C ALA A 15 12.66 4.01 -8.25
N GLU A 16 12.69 5.29 -7.87
CA GLU A 16 13.36 5.68 -6.62
C GLU A 16 12.67 5.10 -5.39
N VAL A 17 11.34 5.01 -5.43
CA VAL A 17 10.55 4.45 -4.34
C VAL A 17 10.74 2.93 -4.29
N ALA A 18 10.81 2.29 -5.45
CA ALA A 18 11.03 0.85 -5.53
C ALA A 18 12.34 0.46 -4.84
N ILE A 19 13.39 1.25 -5.03
CA ILE A 19 14.68 1.01 -4.39
C ILE A 19 14.54 1.10 -2.86
N THR A 20 13.88 2.15 -2.38
CA THR A 20 13.67 2.33 -0.94
C THR A 20 12.87 1.16 -0.35
N MET A 21 11.78 0.79 -0.99
CA MET A 21 10.92 -0.28 -0.49
C MET A 21 11.62 -1.64 -0.54
N SER A 22 12.45 -1.87 -1.55
CA SER A 22 13.22 -3.12 -1.61
C SER A 22 14.18 -3.25 -0.43
N LYS A 23 14.74 -2.14 0.02
CA LYS A 23 15.60 -2.15 1.21
C LYS A 23 14.82 -2.50 2.47
N TRP A 24 13.59 -2.00 2.60
CA TRP A 24 12.72 -2.36 3.74
C TRP A 24 12.40 -3.85 3.70
N ILE A 25 12.06 -4.37 2.52
CA ILE A 25 11.73 -5.79 2.36
C ILE A 25 12.91 -6.67 2.77
N ASP A 26 14.11 -6.30 2.34
CA ASP A 26 15.31 -7.05 2.70
C ASP A 26 15.65 -6.93 4.17
N HIS A 27 15.56 -5.72 4.72
CA HIS A 27 15.89 -5.48 6.13
C HIS A 27 15.01 -6.31 7.07
N PHE A 28 13.71 -6.35 6.80
CA PHE A 28 12.77 -7.09 7.64
C PHE A 28 12.55 -8.52 7.16
N GLN A 29 13.23 -8.92 6.09
CA GLN A 29 13.09 -10.25 5.51
C GLN A 29 11.62 -10.60 5.21
N VAL A 30 10.96 -9.68 4.51
CA VAL A 30 9.56 -9.83 4.16
C VAL A 30 9.40 -10.71 2.91
N GLU A 31 8.48 -11.65 2.98
CA GLU A 31 8.03 -12.37 1.79
C GLU A 31 6.92 -11.56 1.17
N LEU A 32 7.20 -10.92 0.03
CA LEU A 32 6.22 -10.09 -0.68
C LEU A 32 5.54 -10.89 -1.78
N THR A 33 4.22 -10.85 -1.81
CA THR A 33 3.40 -11.51 -2.84
C THR A 33 2.57 -10.45 -3.56
N ILE A 34 2.61 -10.47 -4.89
CA ILE A 34 1.71 -9.64 -5.70
C ILE A 34 0.48 -10.50 -5.97
N SER A 35 -0.63 -10.11 -5.43
CA SER A 35 -1.86 -10.90 -5.38
C SER A 35 -2.82 -10.55 -6.50
N LYS A 36 -3.66 -11.50 -6.90
CA LYS A 36 -4.79 -11.19 -7.76
C LYS A 36 -5.70 -10.19 -7.05
N PRO A 37 -6.47 -9.38 -7.80
CA PRO A 37 -7.37 -8.42 -7.17
C PRO A 37 -8.33 -9.06 -6.18
N ARG A 38 -8.51 -8.41 -5.04
CA ARG A 38 -9.46 -8.80 -4.01
C ARG A 38 -10.41 -7.63 -3.78
N GLN A 39 -11.67 -7.90 -3.53
CA GLN A 39 -12.67 -6.85 -3.42
C GLN A 39 -12.65 -6.13 -2.07
N SER A 40 -12.43 -6.88 -1.00
CA SER A 40 -12.55 -6.34 0.35
C SER A 40 -11.25 -5.81 0.94
N VAL A 41 -10.10 -6.17 0.36
CA VAL A 41 -8.80 -5.70 0.86
C VAL A 41 -7.90 -5.35 -0.31
N LEU A 42 -7.02 -4.37 -0.10
CA LEU A 42 -6.00 -3.99 -1.09
C LEU A 42 -4.66 -4.64 -0.80
N GLY A 43 -4.41 -4.95 0.46
CA GLY A 43 -3.21 -5.63 0.90
C GLY A 43 -3.43 -6.35 2.20
N ASP A 44 -2.42 -7.10 2.65
CA ASP A 44 -2.51 -7.90 3.86
C ASP A 44 -1.12 -8.07 4.46
N TYR A 45 -1.06 -8.04 5.78
CA TYR A 45 0.16 -8.34 6.53
C TYR A 45 -0.08 -9.51 7.46
N ARG A 46 0.90 -10.45 7.49
CA ARG A 46 0.88 -11.57 8.43
C ARG A 46 2.20 -11.62 9.18
N HIS A 47 2.12 -11.64 10.49
CA HIS A 47 3.30 -11.71 11.34
C HIS A 47 3.94 -13.09 11.29
N PRO A 48 5.20 -13.23 11.76
CA PRO A 48 5.87 -14.54 11.79
C PRO A 48 5.05 -15.58 12.53
N HIS A 49 4.96 -16.77 11.94
CA HIS A 49 4.18 -17.86 12.50
C HIS A 49 4.58 -19.17 11.83
N ALA A 50 4.63 -20.25 12.58
CA ALA A 50 4.87 -21.61 12.06
C ALA A 50 6.11 -21.71 11.17
N GLY A 51 7.21 -21.10 11.59
CA GLY A 51 8.48 -21.16 10.85
C GLY A 51 8.60 -20.21 9.69
N ARG A 52 7.56 -19.42 9.40
CA ARG A 52 7.60 -18.39 8.34
C ARG A 52 7.80 -17.02 8.96
N GLY A 53 8.49 -16.14 8.22
CA GLY A 53 8.71 -14.77 8.66
C GLY A 53 7.54 -13.86 8.30
N HIS A 54 7.81 -12.55 8.25
CA HIS A 54 6.81 -11.56 7.84
C HIS A 54 6.36 -11.79 6.41
N ARG A 55 5.07 -11.64 6.15
CA ARG A 55 4.48 -11.80 4.82
C ARG A 55 3.57 -10.63 4.52
N ILE A 56 3.75 -10.03 3.35
CA ILE A 56 2.90 -8.94 2.87
C ILE A 56 2.39 -9.31 1.48
N SER A 57 1.12 -9.08 1.21
CA SER A 57 0.55 -9.24 -0.13
C SER A 57 -0.12 -7.94 -0.54
N ILE A 58 0.01 -7.56 -1.82
CA ILE A 58 -0.58 -6.35 -2.38
C ILE A 58 -1.27 -6.72 -3.69
N ASN A 59 -2.46 -6.18 -3.90
CA ASN A 59 -3.21 -6.45 -5.13
C ASN A 59 -2.48 -5.90 -6.36
N VAL A 60 -2.45 -6.69 -7.42
CA VAL A 60 -1.72 -6.40 -8.65
C VAL A 60 -2.32 -5.23 -9.45
N ASP A 61 -3.60 -4.94 -9.27
CA ASP A 61 -4.32 -3.96 -10.09
C ASP A 61 -4.28 -2.53 -9.57
N LEU A 62 -3.49 -2.25 -8.54
CA LEU A 62 -3.40 -0.91 -7.98
C LEU A 62 -2.46 -0.04 -8.83
N ASN A 63 -2.82 1.24 -9.00
CA ASN A 63 -1.89 2.18 -9.63
C ASN A 63 -0.71 2.41 -8.66
N PRO A 64 0.41 3.01 -9.14
CA PRO A 64 1.61 3.13 -8.32
C PRO A 64 1.40 3.82 -6.98
N TYR A 65 0.52 4.81 -6.92
CA TYR A 65 0.30 5.56 -5.69
C TYR A 65 -0.52 4.76 -4.69
N ALA A 66 -1.57 4.11 -5.16
CA ALA A 66 -2.38 3.22 -4.31
C ALA A 66 -1.54 2.04 -3.83
N PHE A 67 -0.67 1.52 -4.69
CA PHE A 67 0.23 0.43 -4.33
C PHE A 67 1.16 0.87 -3.20
N LEU A 68 1.76 2.05 -3.33
CA LEU A 68 2.69 2.55 -2.31
C LEU A 68 1.97 2.79 -0.97
N ILE A 69 0.83 3.45 -1.00
CA ILE A 69 0.06 3.73 0.21
C ILE A 69 -0.30 2.44 0.92
N THR A 70 -0.74 1.44 0.17
CA THR A 70 -1.10 0.14 0.72
C THR A 70 0.12 -0.58 1.30
N LEU A 71 1.24 -0.55 0.58
CA LEU A 71 2.46 -1.19 1.06
C LEU A 71 2.95 -0.58 2.37
N ILE A 72 2.92 0.76 2.47
CA ILE A 72 3.30 1.44 3.72
C ILE A 72 2.34 1.08 4.86
N HIS A 73 1.05 0.97 4.56
CA HIS A 73 0.04 0.52 5.53
C HIS A 73 0.42 -0.85 6.12
N GLU A 74 0.84 -1.78 5.26
CA GLU A 74 1.22 -3.11 5.74
C GLU A 74 2.54 -3.10 6.50
N PHE A 75 3.49 -2.27 6.08
CA PHE A 75 4.72 -2.10 6.84
C PHE A 75 4.48 -1.46 8.22
N ALA A 76 3.46 -0.61 8.33
CA ALA A 76 3.08 -0.07 9.64
C ALA A 76 2.59 -1.18 10.57
N HIS A 77 1.86 -2.16 10.04
CA HIS A 77 1.48 -3.34 10.83
C HIS A 77 2.71 -4.14 11.25
N LEU A 78 3.67 -4.32 10.35
CA LEU A 78 4.89 -5.05 10.66
C LEU A 78 5.67 -4.36 11.78
N SER A 79 5.86 -3.06 11.66
CA SER A 79 6.58 -2.28 12.66
C SER A 79 5.87 -2.31 14.01
N ASN A 80 4.55 -2.19 13.97
CA ASN A 80 3.72 -2.24 15.17
C ASN A 80 3.84 -3.60 15.86
N TRP A 81 3.79 -4.67 15.07
CA TRP A 81 3.94 -6.02 15.61
C TRP A 81 5.33 -6.24 16.21
N ASN A 82 6.38 -5.74 15.55
CA ASN A 82 7.74 -5.87 16.07
C ASN A 82 7.90 -5.22 17.43
N THR A 83 7.21 -4.12 17.68
CA THR A 83 7.28 -3.40 18.96
C THR A 83 6.36 -3.99 20.01
N TYR A 84 5.13 -4.29 19.64
CA TYR A 84 4.07 -4.60 20.62
C TYR A 84 3.55 -6.04 20.57
N ARG A 85 3.90 -6.80 19.56
CA ARG A 85 3.33 -8.13 19.31
C ARG A 85 1.81 -8.03 19.22
N ASN A 86 1.08 -8.89 19.95
CA ASN A 86 -0.39 -8.89 19.94
C ASN A 86 -0.98 -8.10 21.11
N LYS A 87 -0.17 -7.24 21.75
CA LYS A 87 -0.60 -6.54 22.97
C LYS A 87 -1.45 -5.31 22.71
N VAL A 88 -1.53 -4.84 21.47
CA VAL A 88 -2.30 -3.64 21.11
C VAL A 88 -3.24 -3.95 19.97
N LYS A 89 -4.20 -3.06 19.76
CA LYS A 89 -5.16 -3.22 18.66
C LYS A 89 -4.47 -3.05 17.31
N ALA A 90 -4.90 -3.83 16.32
CA ALA A 90 -4.29 -3.82 15.00
C ALA A 90 -4.30 -2.44 14.32
N HIS A 91 -5.36 -1.65 14.51
CA HIS A 91 -5.48 -0.33 13.93
C HIS A 91 -5.71 0.74 15.01
N GLY A 92 -5.12 0.51 16.19
CA GLY A 92 -5.20 1.45 17.30
C GLY A 92 -4.22 2.59 17.15
N GLU A 93 -4.06 3.38 18.23
CA GLU A 93 -3.22 4.57 18.19
C GLU A 93 -1.75 4.27 17.89
N GLU A 94 -1.25 3.13 18.36
CA GLU A 94 0.13 2.72 18.10
C GLU A 94 0.38 2.52 16.62
N TRP A 95 -0.53 1.81 15.93
CA TRP A 95 -0.45 1.61 14.49
C TRP A 95 -0.57 2.92 13.74
N LYS A 96 -1.50 3.79 14.13
CA LYS A 96 -1.70 5.08 13.48
C LYS A 96 -0.44 5.94 13.56
N THR A 97 0.21 5.94 14.72
CA THR A 97 1.46 6.67 14.92
C THR A 97 2.55 6.14 13.99
N GLU A 98 2.70 4.81 13.91
CA GLU A 98 3.67 4.18 13.03
C GLU A 98 3.38 4.50 11.56
N TYR A 99 2.12 4.41 11.17
CA TYR A 99 1.73 4.68 9.78
C TYR A 99 2.11 6.11 9.38
N LYS A 100 1.80 7.08 10.22
CA LYS A 100 2.18 8.47 9.99
C LYS A 100 3.70 8.63 9.89
N ARG A 101 4.43 8.00 10.79
CA ARG A 101 5.89 8.08 10.82
C ARG A 101 6.51 7.53 9.54
N LEU A 102 5.98 6.41 9.05
CA LEU A 102 6.51 5.78 7.84
C LEU A 102 6.10 6.53 6.58
N MET A 103 4.91 7.12 6.56
CA MET A 103 4.38 7.83 5.40
C MET A 103 5.00 9.21 5.21
N ASN A 104 5.29 9.92 6.30
CA ASN A 104 5.75 11.31 6.23
C ASN A 104 6.94 11.55 5.30
N PRO A 105 8.00 10.73 5.29
CA PRO A 105 9.12 10.96 4.39
C PRO A 105 8.72 10.95 2.91
N PHE A 106 7.77 10.12 2.52
CA PHE A 106 7.31 10.05 1.13
C PHE A 106 6.50 11.29 0.75
N ILE A 107 5.67 11.78 1.66
CA ILE A 107 4.94 13.01 1.45
C ILE A 107 5.93 14.19 1.34
N ALA A 108 6.91 14.25 2.23
CA ALA A 108 7.90 15.33 2.26
C ALA A 108 8.75 15.38 0.99
N LYS A 109 9.01 14.22 0.38
CA LYS A 109 9.79 14.15 -0.86
C LYS A 109 8.99 14.51 -2.10
N GLY A 110 7.70 14.76 -1.97
CA GLY A 110 6.86 15.11 -3.11
C GLY A 110 6.61 13.95 -4.07
N ILE A 111 6.58 12.74 -3.55
CA ILE A 111 6.35 11.54 -4.36
C ILE A 111 4.95 11.55 -4.99
N PHE A 112 3.96 12.07 -4.26
CA PHE A 112 2.57 12.03 -4.70
C PHE A 112 2.18 13.26 -5.49
N PRO A 113 1.36 13.11 -6.56
CA PRO A 113 0.76 14.26 -7.22
C PRO A 113 -0.05 15.09 -6.21
N GLU A 114 -0.18 16.38 -6.47
CA GLU A 114 -0.82 17.31 -5.53
C GLU A 114 -2.21 16.85 -5.09
N ARG A 115 -3.04 16.36 -6.01
CA ARG A 115 -4.37 15.90 -5.65
C ARG A 115 -4.34 14.73 -4.68
N ILE A 116 -3.43 13.80 -4.89
CA ILE A 116 -3.28 12.66 -3.98
C ILE A 116 -2.69 13.14 -2.67
N GLU A 117 -1.67 13.97 -2.71
CA GLU A 117 -1.04 14.47 -1.49
C GLU A 117 -2.04 15.18 -0.58
N THR A 118 -2.89 16.03 -1.14
CA THR A 118 -3.92 16.74 -0.37
C THR A 118 -4.88 15.76 0.30
N ALA A 119 -5.39 14.80 -0.46
CA ALA A 119 -6.30 13.79 0.08
C ALA A 119 -5.62 12.90 1.12
N LEU A 120 -4.35 12.54 0.86
CA LEU A 120 -3.58 11.68 1.76
C LEU A 120 -3.29 12.38 3.09
N ARG A 121 -2.90 13.66 3.06
CA ARG A 121 -2.66 14.41 4.29
C ARG A 121 -3.91 14.48 5.14
N ARG A 122 -5.06 14.68 4.50
CA ARG A 122 -6.34 14.70 5.21
C ARG A 122 -6.63 13.34 5.83
N TYR A 123 -6.46 12.28 5.07
CA TYR A 123 -6.66 10.91 5.55
C TYR A 123 -5.73 10.59 6.72
N MET A 124 -4.47 11.02 6.64
CA MET A 124 -3.45 10.71 7.66
C MET A 124 -3.67 11.45 8.98
N ASN A 125 -4.57 12.43 9.04
CA ASN A 125 -4.93 13.03 10.32
C ASN A 125 -5.52 11.99 11.26
N ASN A 126 -6.28 11.03 10.72
CA ASN A 126 -6.84 9.92 11.50
C ASN A 126 -7.04 8.74 10.55
N PRO A 127 -5.96 8.00 10.23
CA PRO A 127 -6.08 6.93 9.24
C PRO A 127 -6.98 5.80 9.73
N ALA A 128 -7.79 5.29 8.79
CA ALA A 128 -8.73 4.21 9.06
C ALA A 128 -8.08 2.84 8.88
N ALA A 129 -8.78 1.82 9.31
CA ALA A 129 -8.34 0.42 9.25
C ALA A 129 -7.93 -0.04 7.85
N ALA A 130 -8.54 0.53 6.82
CA ALA A 130 -8.16 0.24 5.45
C ALA A 130 -8.33 1.50 4.63
N SER A 131 -7.38 1.78 3.74
CA SER A 131 -7.48 2.96 2.88
C SER A 131 -8.72 2.90 1.98
N CYS A 132 -9.20 1.72 1.65
CA CYS A 132 -10.40 1.57 0.85
C CYS A 132 -11.68 1.98 1.57
N THR A 133 -11.63 2.23 2.89
CA THR A 133 -12.80 2.72 3.62
C THR A 133 -12.88 4.25 3.64
N ASP A 134 -11.82 4.95 3.21
CA ASP A 134 -11.86 6.39 3.05
C ASP A 134 -12.30 6.69 1.62
N ILE A 135 -13.57 7.01 1.46
CA ILE A 135 -14.18 7.19 0.14
C ILE A 135 -13.50 8.31 -0.64
N HIS A 136 -13.15 9.41 0.03
CA HIS A 136 -12.53 10.55 -0.64
C HIS A 136 -11.14 10.19 -1.18
N LEU A 137 -10.30 9.59 -0.35
CA LEU A 137 -8.97 9.17 -0.78
C LEU A 137 -9.07 8.14 -1.91
N LEU A 138 -9.96 7.18 -1.77
CA LEU A 138 -10.13 6.15 -2.79
C LEU A 138 -10.54 6.73 -4.14
N LYS A 139 -11.47 7.69 -4.14
CA LYS A 139 -11.89 8.36 -5.37
C LYS A 139 -10.75 9.09 -6.04
N VAL A 140 -9.96 9.84 -5.26
CA VAL A 140 -8.82 10.57 -5.81
C VAL A 140 -7.79 9.60 -6.37
N LEU A 141 -7.50 8.51 -5.67
CA LEU A 141 -6.56 7.50 -6.17
C LEU A 141 -7.03 6.90 -7.49
N LYS A 142 -8.31 6.63 -7.64
CA LYS A 142 -8.85 6.05 -8.87
C LYS A 142 -8.71 6.97 -10.08
N GLU A 143 -8.61 8.28 -9.88
CA GLU A 143 -8.38 9.22 -10.98
C GLU A 143 -7.05 8.94 -11.67
N PHE A 144 -6.14 8.25 -11.03
CA PHE A 144 -4.81 7.96 -11.56
C PHE A 144 -4.70 6.55 -12.13
N ASP A 145 -5.81 5.81 -12.22
CA ASP A 145 -5.83 4.52 -12.88
C ASP A 145 -5.68 4.71 -14.39
N PRO A 146 -5.10 3.71 -15.10
CA PRO A 146 -4.91 3.83 -16.55
C PRO A 146 -6.22 4.09 -17.28
N VAL A 147 -6.21 5.08 -18.17
CA VAL A 147 -7.38 5.45 -18.95
C VAL A 147 -7.88 4.30 -19.82
N SER A 148 -6.96 3.57 -20.44
CA SER A 148 -7.32 2.43 -21.28
C SER A 148 -8.17 1.40 -20.54
N LYS A 149 -7.86 1.19 -19.27
CA LYS A 149 -8.60 0.26 -18.42
C LYS A 149 -10.03 0.75 -18.20
N THR A 150 -10.19 2.03 -17.91
CA THR A 150 -11.49 2.64 -17.70
C THR A 150 -12.33 2.63 -18.97
N VAL A 151 -11.73 3.01 -20.10
CA VAL A 151 -12.42 3.03 -21.38
C VAL A 151 -12.89 1.66 -21.78
N PHE A 152 -12.05 0.66 -21.61
CA PHE A 152 -12.41 -0.70 -21.95
C PHE A 152 -13.65 -1.17 -21.20
N VAL A 153 -13.67 -0.94 -19.91
CA VAL A 153 -14.80 -1.36 -19.07
C VAL A 153 -16.08 -0.67 -19.49
N SER A 154 -16.01 0.62 -19.79
CA SER A 154 -17.20 1.38 -20.16
C SER A 154 -17.71 1.04 -21.55
N THR A 155 -16.85 0.62 -22.46
CA THR A 155 -17.29 0.30 -23.83
C THR A 155 -17.82 -1.10 -23.97
N VAL A 156 -17.56 -1.94 -23.04
CA VAL A 156 -18.15 -3.27 -23.03
C VAL A 156 -19.48 -3.12 -22.34
N PRO A 157 -20.41 -2.91 -23.04
CA PRO A 157 -21.63 -2.50 -22.48
C PRO A 157 -22.31 -3.61 -21.84
N MET A 158 -21.93 -3.68 -22.09
CA MET A 158 -22.21 -4.15 -21.77
C MET A 158 -22.00 -4.59 -20.92
N GLY A 159 -21.86 -4.62 -20.78
CA GLY A 159 -21.57 -4.79 -20.03
C GLY A 159 -21.03 -4.94 -19.37
N GLY A 160 -20.77 -4.81 -19.18
CA GLY A 160 -20.10 -4.65 -18.52
C GLY A 160 -19.35 -5.10 -18.02
N ILE A 161 -19.06 -5.29 -17.98
CA ILE A 161 -18.35 -5.76 -17.58
C ILE A 161 -17.68 -5.72 -16.83
N PHE A 162 -17.73 -5.65 -16.61
CA PHE A 162 -17.16 -5.56 -15.99
C PHE A 162 -17.05 -5.64 -15.26
#